data_f12a70d5967a4d72075194279566693b
#
_entry.id   f12a70d5967a4d72075194279566693b
#
_cell.length_a   1.000
_cell.length_b   1.000
_cell.length_c   1.000
_cell.angle_alpha   90.00
_cell.angle_beta   90.00
_cell.angle_gamma   90.00
#
_symmetry.space_group_name_H-M   'P 1'
#
loop_
_entity.id
_entity.type
_entity.pdbx_description
1 polymer ?
#
loop_
_entity_poly.entity_id
_entity_poly.type
_entity_poly.pdbx_seq_one_letter_code
_entity_poly.pdbx_strand_id
1 'polypeptide(L)'
;MRKLTKWMVAILAFCLMLVPVMADAATAQEKAEKKEQQRQELRVKTYKVLQDLYEKKPKSKRAIEHAYGYAVFMDTSYTAGFIGGGHGRGRAVNQSNGKEIFMKMAEGKLGLGIGVRQSNIVFVFDTIDAFTSFVSKGWTFGGQAVAAATDDVHGDALEGSFQVAPGMWMYQMTTKGLAAELTAKGTRFYVDNDLNETKIPKVTSD
;
A
#
# COMPACT_ATOMS: atom_id res chain seq x y z
N MET A 1 34.98 -56.11 8.47
CA MET A 1 35.26 -54.70 8.73
C MET A 1 35.05 -53.80 7.50
N ARG A 2 35.41 -54.20 6.26
CA ARG A 2 35.25 -53.33 5.04
C ARG A 2 33.80 -53.09 4.57
N LYS A 3 32.79 -53.86 4.98
CA LYS A 3 31.39 -53.66 4.61
C LYS A 3 30.68 -52.63 5.51
N LEU A 4 31.02 -52.57 6.80
CA LEU A 4 30.44 -51.59 7.74
C LEU A 4 30.84 -50.14 7.42
N THR A 5 32.10 -49.95 7.00
CA THR A 5 32.61 -48.62 6.61
C THR A 5 31.92 -48.07 5.36
N LYS A 6 31.55 -48.91 4.40
CA LYS A 6 30.84 -48.48 3.19
C LYS A 6 29.40 -48.00 3.47
N TRP A 7 28.72 -48.64 4.42
CA TRP A 7 27.38 -48.29 4.85
C TRP A 7 27.38 -46.98 5.68
N MET A 8 28.36 -46.77 6.54
CA MET A 8 28.54 -45.52 7.27
C MET A 8 28.82 -44.31 6.36
N VAL A 9 29.63 -44.50 5.32
CA VAL A 9 29.93 -43.46 4.34
C VAL A 9 28.70 -43.13 3.50
N ALA A 10 27.87 -44.12 3.12
CA ALA A 10 26.64 -43.92 2.39
C ALA A 10 25.58 -43.18 3.21
N ILE A 11 25.45 -43.49 4.51
CA ILE A 11 24.54 -42.78 5.42
C ILE A 11 25.00 -41.33 5.63
N LEU A 12 26.30 -41.11 5.80
CA LEU A 12 26.85 -39.75 5.95
C LEU A 12 26.68 -38.90 4.69
N ALA A 13 26.85 -39.49 3.52
CA ALA A 13 26.61 -38.82 2.24
C ALA A 13 25.13 -38.50 2.03
N PHE A 14 24.22 -39.37 2.46
CA PHE A 14 22.77 -39.12 2.36
C PHE A 14 22.31 -38.00 3.33
N CYS A 15 22.87 -37.92 4.55
CA CYS A 15 22.58 -36.80 5.45
C CYS A 15 23.12 -35.46 4.94
N LEU A 16 24.24 -35.43 4.22
CA LEU A 16 24.83 -34.22 3.66
C LEU A 16 24.01 -33.66 2.49
N MET A 17 23.24 -34.47 1.78
CA MET A 17 22.35 -34.01 0.69
C MET A 17 21.02 -33.45 1.18
N LEU A 18 20.58 -33.72 2.40
CA LEU A 18 19.33 -33.19 2.96
C LEU A 18 19.47 -31.80 3.58
N VAL A 19 20.67 -31.37 3.94
CA VAL A 19 20.92 -30.08 4.62
C VAL A 19 20.58 -28.88 3.75
N PRO A 20 20.90 -28.79 2.45
CA PRO A 20 20.57 -27.61 1.63
C PRO A 20 19.08 -27.42 1.41
N VAL A 21 18.30 -28.50 1.33
CA VAL A 21 16.84 -28.43 1.12
C VAL A 21 16.13 -27.86 2.35
N MET A 22 16.59 -28.17 3.54
CA MET A 22 16.03 -27.63 4.79
C MET A 22 16.38 -26.15 4.99
N ALA A 23 17.57 -25.72 4.59
CA ALA A 23 17.99 -24.33 4.68
C ALA A 23 17.16 -23.42 3.76
N ASP A 24 16.87 -23.84 2.53
CA ASP A 24 16.02 -23.10 1.59
C ASP A 24 14.55 -23.01 2.04
N ALA A 25 14.03 -24.08 2.63
CA ALA A 25 12.68 -24.09 3.20
C ALA A 25 12.55 -23.14 4.40
N ALA A 26 13.52 -23.13 5.31
CA ALA A 26 13.56 -22.23 6.45
C ALA A 26 13.61 -20.75 6.02
N THR A 27 14.44 -20.42 5.02
CA THR A 27 14.51 -19.05 4.48
C THR A 27 13.24 -18.62 3.75
N ALA A 28 12.55 -19.55 3.09
CA ALA A 28 11.27 -19.26 2.43
C ALA A 28 10.16 -18.99 3.46
N GLN A 29 10.13 -19.75 4.55
CA GLN A 29 9.17 -19.56 5.63
C GLN A 29 9.41 -18.23 6.36
N GLU A 30 10.64 -17.90 6.71
CA GLU A 30 11.00 -16.62 7.32
C GLU A 30 10.57 -15.42 6.45
N LYS A 31 10.78 -15.52 5.14
CA LYS A 31 10.31 -14.50 4.19
C LYS A 31 8.79 -14.38 4.17
N ALA A 32 8.07 -15.49 4.23
CA ALA A 32 6.61 -15.49 4.25
C ALA A 32 6.07 -14.85 5.55
N GLU A 33 6.65 -15.21 6.69
CA GLU A 33 6.30 -14.63 7.99
C GLU A 33 6.56 -13.11 8.02
N LYS A 34 7.70 -12.68 7.52
CA LYS A 34 8.04 -11.25 7.42
C LYS A 34 7.06 -10.48 6.52
N LYS A 35 6.62 -11.08 5.40
CA LYS A 35 5.60 -10.47 4.54
C LYS A 35 4.26 -10.36 5.28
N GLU A 36 3.85 -11.40 6.01
CA GLU A 36 2.60 -11.35 6.78
C GLU A 36 2.67 -10.32 7.92
N GLN A 37 3.79 -10.22 8.62
CA GLN A 37 4.00 -9.15 9.60
C GLN A 37 3.84 -7.76 8.97
N GLN A 38 4.42 -7.53 7.78
CA GLN A 38 4.27 -6.27 7.06
C GLN A 38 2.80 -5.99 6.65
N ARG A 39 2.06 -7.02 6.23
CA ARG A 39 0.62 -6.88 5.93
C ARG A 39 -0.17 -6.49 7.17
N GLN A 40 0.07 -7.16 8.31
CA GLN A 40 -0.59 -6.85 9.58
C GLN A 40 -0.26 -5.43 10.05
N GLU A 41 1.00 -5.04 9.97
CA GLU A 41 1.42 -3.68 10.31
C GLU A 41 0.69 -2.63 9.46
N LEU A 42 0.57 -2.87 8.15
CA LEU A 42 -0.16 -1.99 7.24
C LEU A 42 -1.67 -1.94 7.57
N ARG A 43 -2.29 -3.08 7.92
CA ARG A 43 -3.70 -3.12 8.36
C ARG A 43 -3.92 -2.24 9.59
N VAL A 44 -3.08 -2.40 10.61
CA VAL A 44 -3.18 -1.63 11.86
C VAL A 44 -2.97 -0.14 11.60
N LYS A 45 -1.93 0.23 10.86
CA LYS A 45 -1.61 1.63 10.56
C LYS A 45 -2.69 2.30 9.71
N THR A 46 -3.17 1.63 8.66
CA THR A 46 -4.23 2.18 7.80
C THR A 46 -5.56 2.29 8.53
N TYR A 47 -5.87 1.37 9.43
CA TYR A 47 -7.03 1.48 10.30
C TYR A 47 -6.95 2.72 11.20
N LYS A 48 -5.80 2.96 11.82
CA LYS A 48 -5.58 4.17 12.64
C LYS A 48 -5.78 5.45 11.84
N VAL A 49 -5.27 5.51 10.61
CA VAL A 49 -5.49 6.65 9.70
C VAL A 49 -6.99 6.89 9.44
N LEU A 50 -7.78 5.83 9.26
CA LEU A 50 -9.23 5.96 9.11
C LEU A 50 -9.90 6.49 10.38
N GLN A 51 -9.50 6.02 11.56
CA GLN A 51 -10.04 6.54 12.82
C GLN A 51 -9.69 8.03 12.97
N ASP A 52 -8.45 8.42 12.70
CA ASP A 52 -8.04 9.83 12.73
C ASP A 52 -8.85 10.69 11.72
N LEU A 53 -9.20 10.13 10.56
CA LEU A 53 -10.06 10.80 9.59
C LEU A 53 -11.49 10.96 10.13
N TYR A 54 -12.05 9.90 10.71
CA TYR A 54 -13.41 9.92 11.26
C TYR A 54 -13.57 10.90 12.43
N GLU A 55 -12.54 11.03 13.27
CA GLU A 55 -12.52 12.04 14.35
C GLU A 55 -12.49 13.47 13.78
N LYS A 56 -11.66 13.73 12.77
CA LYS A 56 -11.52 15.05 12.16
C LYS A 56 -12.66 15.42 11.21
N LYS A 57 -13.24 14.44 10.58
CA LYS A 57 -14.29 14.55 9.55
C LYS A 57 -15.33 13.44 9.73
N PRO A 58 -16.26 13.57 10.71
CA PRO A 58 -17.21 12.50 11.05
C PRO A 58 -18.06 12.02 9.87
N LYS A 59 -18.39 12.93 8.93
CA LYS A 59 -19.16 12.58 7.73
C LYS A 59 -18.40 11.65 6.78
N SER A 60 -17.07 11.64 6.82
CA SER A 60 -16.23 10.76 5.98
C SER A 60 -16.47 9.28 6.27
N LYS A 61 -16.87 8.94 7.50
CA LYS A 61 -17.21 7.56 7.86
C LYS A 61 -18.34 7.04 6.99
N ARG A 62 -19.42 7.81 6.88
CA ARG A 62 -20.56 7.45 6.04
C ARG A 62 -20.19 7.37 4.55
N ALA A 63 -19.37 8.31 4.06
CA ALA A 63 -18.89 8.27 2.68
C ALA A 63 -18.11 6.99 2.37
N ILE A 64 -17.19 6.60 3.27
CA ILE A 64 -16.39 5.39 3.11
C ILE A 64 -17.26 4.13 3.21
N GLU A 65 -18.18 4.04 4.17
CA GLU A 65 -19.06 2.88 4.37
C GLU A 65 -19.99 2.59 3.18
N HIS A 66 -20.38 3.62 2.42
CA HIS A 66 -21.27 3.49 1.26
C HIS A 66 -20.52 3.43 -0.07
N ALA A 67 -19.21 3.62 -0.07
CA ALA A 67 -18.39 3.57 -1.27
C ALA A 67 -18.22 2.13 -1.78
N TYR A 68 -17.92 1.98 -3.06
CA TYR A 68 -17.53 0.69 -3.63
C TYR A 68 -16.22 0.17 -3.02
N GLY A 69 -15.30 1.06 -2.72
CA GLY A 69 -14.05 0.75 -2.06
C GLY A 69 -13.31 1.99 -1.58
N TYR A 70 -12.24 1.78 -0.86
CA TYR A 70 -11.37 2.84 -0.40
C TYR A 70 -9.90 2.41 -0.45
N ALA A 71 -8.98 3.39 -0.44
CA ALA A 71 -7.55 3.11 -0.28
C ALA A 71 -6.93 4.11 0.70
N VAL A 72 -6.03 3.61 1.55
CA VAL A 72 -5.34 4.41 2.57
C VAL A 72 -3.85 4.31 2.36
N PHE A 73 -3.17 5.44 2.30
CA PHE A 73 -1.73 5.54 2.18
C PHE A 73 -1.14 6.40 3.28
N MET A 74 0.02 5.98 3.75
CA MET A 74 0.89 6.75 4.63
C MET A 74 2.13 7.14 3.83
N ASP A 75 2.36 8.42 3.72
CA ASP A 75 3.45 9.01 2.95
C ASP A 75 4.50 9.65 3.86
N THR A 76 5.75 9.47 3.49
CA THR A 76 6.86 10.22 4.05
C THR A 76 7.62 10.88 2.91
N SER A 77 7.57 12.19 2.86
CA SER A 77 8.25 13.00 1.85
C SER A 77 9.35 13.85 2.45
N TYR A 78 10.37 14.10 1.68
CA TYR A 78 11.51 14.94 2.03
C TYR A 78 11.75 16.00 0.98
N THR A 79 12.36 17.10 1.37
CA THR A 79 12.80 18.18 0.48
C THR A 79 14.20 18.60 0.90
N ALA A 80 15.09 18.75 -0.09
CA ALA A 80 16.43 19.25 0.10
C ALA A 80 16.79 20.22 -1.04
N GLY A 81 16.80 21.52 -0.74
CA GLY A 81 17.00 22.56 -1.75
C GLY A 81 15.80 22.65 -2.70
N PHE A 82 16.03 22.43 -4.00
CA PHE A 82 15.01 22.54 -5.06
C PHE A 82 14.32 21.22 -5.41
N ILE A 83 14.78 20.11 -4.87
CA ILE A 83 14.33 18.78 -5.22
C ILE A 83 13.80 18.08 -3.97
N GLY A 84 12.74 17.36 -4.12
CA GLY A 84 12.19 16.49 -3.10
C GLY A 84 11.59 15.24 -3.68
N GLY A 85 11.34 14.29 -2.81
CA GLY A 85 10.67 13.05 -3.15
C GLY A 85 10.00 12.46 -1.94
N GLY A 86 9.27 11.41 -2.16
CA GLY A 86 8.59 10.70 -1.10
C GLY A 86 8.27 9.27 -1.51
N HIS A 87 7.97 8.50 -0.51
CA HIS A 87 7.49 7.14 -0.69
C HIS A 87 6.46 6.82 0.38
N GLY A 88 5.55 5.96 0.04
CA GLY A 88 4.53 5.52 0.97
C GLY A 88 4.08 4.10 0.68
N ARG A 89 3.39 3.55 1.66
CA ARG A 89 2.72 2.26 1.57
C ARG A 89 1.28 2.41 1.99
N GLY A 90 0.45 1.55 1.44
CA GLY A 90 -0.96 1.60 1.74
C GLY A 90 -1.67 0.32 1.38
N ARG A 91 -2.98 0.39 1.51
CA ARG A 91 -3.89 -0.70 1.27
C ARG A 91 -5.16 -0.17 0.64
N ALA A 92 -5.59 -0.81 -0.45
CA ALA A 92 -6.93 -0.64 -1.02
C ALA A 92 -7.84 -1.77 -0.55
N VAL A 93 -9.09 -1.48 -0.28
CA VAL A 93 -10.10 -2.43 0.18
C VAL A 93 -11.34 -2.31 -0.69
N ASN A 94 -11.76 -3.43 -1.25
CA ASN A 94 -13.04 -3.55 -1.92
C ASN A 94 -14.11 -3.84 -0.86
N GLN A 95 -15.08 -2.96 -0.68
CA GLN A 95 -16.12 -3.07 0.34
C GLN A 95 -17.12 -4.21 0.05
N SER A 96 -17.35 -4.55 -1.22
CA SER A 96 -18.32 -5.56 -1.60
C SER A 96 -17.90 -6.99 -1.23
N ASN A 97 -16.59 -7.26 -1.15
CA ASN A 97 -16.06 -8.61 -0.89
C ASN A 97 -14.94 -8.66 0.15
N GLY A 98 -14.57 -7.52 0.73
CA GLY A 98 -13.52 -7.40 1.72
C GLY A 98 -12.09 -7.66 1.21
N LYS A 99 -11.90 -7.80 -0.12
CA LYS A 99 -10.58 -8.08 -0.69
C LYS A 99 -9.64 -6.90 -0.50
N GLU A 100 -8.47 -7.20 0.04
CA GLU A 100 -7.40 -6.23 0.25
C GLU A 100 -6.35 -6.30 -0.86
N ILE A 101 -5.82 -5.15 -1.25
CA ILE A 101 -4.71 -5.03 -2.21
C ILE A 101 -3.69 -4.09 -1.59
N PHE A 102 -2.50 -4.59 -1.31
CA PHE A 102 -1.40 -3.80 -0.79
C PHE A 102 -0.75 -2.99 -1.91
N MET A 103 -0.47 -1.73 -1.64
CA MET A 103 -0.02 -0.78 -2.65
C MET A 103 1.15 0.05 -2.13
N LYS A 104 1.92 0.59 -3.06
CA LYS A 104 3.00 1.54 -2.84
C LYS A 104 2.66 2.87 -3.48
N MET A 105 3.28 3.93 -2.98
CA MET A 105 3.30 5.22 -3.67
C MET A 105 4.73 5.76 -3.75
N ALA A 106 4.99 6.48 -4.81
CA ALA A 106 6.22 7.24 -5.02
C ALA A 106 5.88 8.68 -5.43
N GLU A 107 6.59 9.63 -4.86
CA GLU A 107 6.37 11.06 -5.07
C GLU A 107 7.66 11.72 -5.56
N GLY A 108 7.53 12.55 -6.58
CA GLY A 108 8.56 13.48 -7.01
C GLY A 108 8.04 14.91 -6.91
N LYS A 109 8.83 15.82 -6.35
CA LYS A 109 8.45 17.23 -6.25
C LYS A 109 9.61 18.16 -6.60
N LEU A 110 9.26 19.30 -7.17
CA LEU A 110 10.14 20.45 -7.33
C LEU A 110 9.64 21.54 -6.39
N GLY A 111 10.54 22.12 -5.60
CA GLY A 111 10.17 23.19 -4.67
C GLY A 111 11.27 23.47 -3.68
N LEU A 112 11.40 24.74 -3.28
CA LEU A 112 12.39 25.17 -2.30
C LEU A 112 12.03 24.70 -0.89
N GLY A 113 13.01 24.12 -0.19
CA GLY A 113 12.86 23.81 1.22
C GLY A 113 13.85 22.78 1.73
N ILE A 114 13.84 22.62 3.04
CA ILE A 114 14.54 21.55 3.75
C ILE A 114 13.57 21.00 4.79
N GLY A 115 13.36 19.70 4.77
CA GLY A 115 12.52 19.07 5.80
C GLY A 115 11.96 17.71 5.38
N VAL A 116 11.39 17.06 6.39
CA VAL A 116 10.64 15.80 6.25
C VAL A 116 9.19 16.07 6.64
N ARG A 117 8.28 15.55 5.85
CA ARG A 117 6.84 15.65 6.09
C ARG A 117 6.22 14.26 6.06
N GLN A 118 5.27 14.03 6.94
CA GLN A 118 4.40 12.87 6.90
C GLN A 118 2.98 13.32 6.56
N SER A 119 2.34 12.60 5.67
CA SER A 119 0.95 12.81 5.30
C SER A 119 0.23 11.48 5.13
N ASN A 120 -1.07 11.51 5.38
CA ASN A 120 -1.95 10.38 5.15
C ASN A 120 -2.95 10.76 4.05
N ILE A 121 -3.15 9.85 3.12
CA ILE A 121 -4.05 10.04 1.99
C ILE A 121 -5.10 8.93 2.03
N VAL A 122 -6.38 9.32 1.93
CA VAL A 122 -7.49 8.38 1.85
C VAL A 122 -8.25 8.64 0.57
N PHE A 123 -8.31 7.64 -0.30
CA PHE A 123 -9.17 7.65 -1.48
C PHE A 123 -10.49 6.96 -1.18
N VAL A 124 -11.55 7.48 -1.76
CA VAL A 124 -12.89 6.91 -1.74
C VAL A 124 -13.34 6.70 -3.18
N PHE A 125 -13.83 5.52 -3.50
CA PHE A 125 -14.23 5.13 -4.85
C PHE A 125 -15.73 4.84 -4.88
N ASP A 126 -16.49 5.66 -5.61
CA ASP A 126 -17.93 5.49 -5.73
C ASP A 126 -18.30 4.40 -6.72
N THR A 127 -17.40 4.09 -7.68
CA THR A 127 -17.66 3.15 -8.76
C THR A 127 -16.65 2.02 -8.83
N ILE A 128 -17.12 0.86 -9.35
CA ILE A 128 -16.27 -0.30 -9.62
C ILE A 128 -15.14 0.03 -10.59
N ASP A 129 -15.42 0.83 -11.62
CA ASP A 129 -14.46 1.18 -12.66
C ASP A 129 -13.32 2.04 -12.11
N ALA A 130 -13.64 3.03 -11.28
CA ALA A 130 -12.65 3.87 -10.61
C ALA A 130 -11.73 3.03 -9.71
N PHE A 131 -12.31 2.18 -8.87
CA PHE A 131 -11.55 1.30 -7.98
C PHE A 131 -10.68 0.30 -8.76
N THR A 132 -11.29 -0.42 -9.71
CA THR A 132 -10.59 -1.45 -10.48
C THR A 132 -9.46 -0.87 -11.33
N SER A 133 -9.69 0.30 -11.95
CA SER A 133 -8.65 0.99 -12.71
C SER A 133 -7.49 1.41 -11.80
N PHE A 134 -7.80 1.96 -10.62
CA PHE A 134 -6.79 2.38 -9.64
C PHE A 134 -5.90 1.22 -9.19
N VAL A 135 -6.49 0.07 -8.82
CA VAL A 135 -5.73 -1.06 -8.30
C VAL A 135 -5.06 -1.92 -9.38
N SER A 136 -5.51 -1.88 -10.63
CA SER A 136 -4.94 -2.71 -11.71
C SER A 136 -3.88 -1.98 -12.53
N LYS A 137 -4.16 -0.74 -12.93
CA LYS A 137 -3.27 0.07 -13.77
C LYS A 137 -2.35 0.97 -12.95
N GLY A 138 -2.68 1.15 -11.66
CA GLY A 138 -2.14 2.21 -10.84
C GLY A 138 -2.73 3.57 -11.24
N TRP A 139 -2.33 4.60 -10.53
CA TRP A 139 -2.81 5.95 -10.80
C TRP A 139 -1.71 6.97 -10.58
N THR A 140 -1.67 7.98 -11.44
CA THR A 140 -0.69 9.06 -11.34
C THR A 140 -1.44 10.38 -11.16
N PHE A 141 -1.08 11.08 -10.09
CA PHE A 141 -1.54 12.40 -9.78
C PHE A 141 -0.46 13.42 -10.17
N GLY A 142 -0.84 14.43 -10.95
CA GLY A 142 0.07 15.49 -11.38
C GLY A 142 -0.69 16.80 -11.60
N GLY A 143 0.02 17.89 -11.79
CA GLY A 143 -0.48 19.27 -11.75
C GLY A 143 -1.72 19.63 -12.59
N GLN A 144 -2.16 18.79 -13.51
CA GLN A 144 -3.40 19.01 -14.27
C GLN A 144 -4.66 18.50 -13.56
N ALA A 145 -4.54 17.53 -12.64
CA ALA A 145 -5.69 16.96 -11.95
C ALA A 145 -6.29 17.90 -10.89
N VAL A 146 -5.52 18.90 -10.45
CA VAL A 146 -5.95 19.86 -9.42
C VAL A 146 -6.87 20.94 -9.98
N ALA A 147 -6.74 21.25 -11.27
CA ALA A 147 -7.61 22.24 -11.91
C ALA A 147 -9.07 21.77 -12.05
N ALA A 148 -9.31 20.47 -11.97
CA ALA A 148 -10.65 19.88 -12.01
C ALA A 148 -11.30 19.74 -10.63
N ALA A 149 -10.53 19.96 -9.55
CA ALA A 149 -10.97 19.78 -8.16
C ALA A 149 -11.66 21.03 -7.58
N THR A 150 -11.93 22.04 -8.39
CA THR A 150 -12.69 23.23 -7.98
C THR A 150 -14.16 23.06 -8.30
N ASP A 151 -14.98 23.15 -7.25
CA ASP A 151 -16.41 23.48 -7.31
C ASP A 151 -17.43 22.44 -7.79
N ASP A 152 -17.44 21.24 -7.22
CA ASP A 152 -18.76 20.62 -7.13
C ASP A 152 -18.94 19.92 -5.78
N VAL A 153 -19.75 20.53 -4.96
CA VAL A 153 -20.25 20.03 -3.68
C VAL A 153 -21.15 18.83 -3.97
N HIS A 154 -20.56 17.67 -4.16
CA HIS A 154 -21.31 16.44 -4.27
C HIS A 154 -21.50 15.83 -2.89
N GLY A 155 -22.60 16.22 -2.26
CA GLY A 155 -23.13 15.59 -1.05
C GLY A 155 -22.37 15.93 0.22
N ASP A 156 -23.14 16.10 1.27
CA ASP A 156 -22.71 16.43 2.64
C ASP A 156 -21.68 15.43 3.23
N ALA A 157 -21.65 14.18 2.73
CA ALA A 157 -20.79 13.12 3.22
C ALA A 157 -19.31 13.26 2.78
N LEU A 158 -19.03 13.93 1.66
CA LEU A 158 -17.68 14.12 1.12
C LEU A 158 -17.04 15.45 1.50
N GLU A 159 -17.63 16.16 2.46
CA GLU A 159 -17.10 17.45 2.94
C GLU A 159 -15.63 17.36 3.35
N GLY A 160 -14.79 18.20 2.73
CA GLY A 160 -13.35 18.25 2.96
C GLY A 160 -12.53 17.22 2.18
N SER A 161 -13.15 16.53 1.22
CA SER A 161 -12.45 15.78 0.17
C SER A 161 -12.38 16.57 -1.12
N PHE A 162 -11.55 16.09 -2.05
CA PHE A 162 -11.44 16.62 -3.41
C PHE A 162 -11.78 15.51 -4.40
N GLN A 163 -12.56 15.81 -5.42
CA GLN A 163 -12.70 14.90 -6.54
C GLN A 163 -11.43 14.96 -7.39
N VAL A 164 -10.74 13.83 -7.55
CA VAL A 164 -9.45 13.75 -8.27
C VAL A 164 -9.58 13.05 -9.62
N ALA A 165 -10.67 12.33 -9.82
CA ALA A 165 -11.10 11.75 -11.09
C ALA A 165 -12.59 11.38 -10.98
N PRO A 166 -13.31 11.09 -12.09
CA PRO A 166 -14.68 10.63 -12.05
C PRO A 166 -14.84 9.41 -11.12
N GLY A 167 -15.71 9.52 -10.12
CA GLY A 167 -15.96 8.48 -9.11
C GLY A 167 -14.81 8.22 -8.14
N MET A 168 -13.83 9.12 -8.04
CA MET A 168 -12.69 9.02 -7.13
C MET A 168 -12.48 10.33 -6.36
N TRP A 169 -12.57 10.22 -5.05
CA TRP A 169 -12.41 11.31 -4.10
C TRP A 169 -11.18 11.07 -3.22
N MET A 170 -10.62 12.14 -2.68
CA MET A 170 -9.41 12.08 -1.87
C MET A 170 -9.49 13.00 -0.65
N TYR A 171 -9.21 12.44 0.53
CA TYR A 171 -8.87 13.18 1.73
C TYR A 171 -7.36 13.18 1.93
N GLN A 172 -6.78 14.35 2.17
CA GLN A 172 -5.38 14.45 2.55
C GLN A 172 -5.26 15.03 3.95
N MET A 173 -4.61 14.30 4.84
CA MET A 173 -4.34 14.71 6.20
C MET A 173 -2.84 14.94 6.38
N THR A 174 -2.47 16.10 6.89
CA THR A 174 -1.09 16.43 7.27
C THR A 174 -1.05 16.73 8.75
N THR A 175 0.15 16.81 9.34
CA THR A 175 0.34 17.24 10.74
C THR A 175 -0.16 18.67 10.99
N LYS A 176 -0.38 19.48 9.95
CA LYS A 176 -0.88 20.87 10.00
C LYS A 176 -2.34 21.05 9.53
N GLY A 177 -3.06 19.96 9.27
CA GLY A 177 -4.44 20.01 8.80
C GLY A 177 -4.62 19.48 7.34
N LEU A 178 -5.80 19.70 6.77
CA LEU A 178 -6.07 19.41 5.36
C LEU A 178 -5.27 20.40 4.49
N ALA A 179 -4.44 19.90 3.59
CA ALA A 179 -3.60 20.75 2.76
C ALA A 179 -3.89 20.55 1.27
N ALA A 180 -4.10 21.67 0.59
CA ALA A 180 -4.20 21.76 -0.87
C ALA A 180 -2.82 21.65 -1.59
N GLU A 181 -1.82 21.05 -0.98
CA GLU A 181 -0.43 21.08 -1.44
C GLU A 181 -0.07 20.07 -2.54
N LEU A 182 -1.03 19.38 -3.12
CA LEU A 182 -0.78 18.40 -4.20
C LEU A 182 -0.40 19.04 -5.55
N THR A 183 -0.49 20.35 -5.65
CA THR A 183 -0.44 21.08 -6.94
C THR A 183 0.91 21.09 -7.66
N ALA A 184 2.01 20.79 -6.97
CA ALA A 184 3.35 20.81 -7.57
C ALA A 184 4.09 19.46 -7.51
N LYS A 185 3.36 18.38 -7.23
CA LYS A 185 3.91 17.05 -7.01
C LYS A 185 3.40 16.06 -8.04
N GLY A 186 4.28 15.26 -8.61
CA GLY A 186 3.91 14.04 -9.31
C GLY A 186 3.89 12.87 -8.33
N THR A 187 2.74 12.28 -8.09
CA THR A 187 2.60 11.13 -7.21
C THR A 187 2.04 9.94 -7.99
N ARG A 188 2.71 8.80 -7.92
CA ARG A 188 2.26 7.56 -8.55
C ARG A 188 1.89 6.53 -7.48
N PHE A 189 0.72 5.93 -7.63
CA PHE A 189 0.21 4.83 -6.83
C PHE A 189 0.23 3.55 -7.66
N TYR A 190 0.70 2.44 -7.10
CA TYR A 190 0.85 1.17 -7.81
C TYR A 190 0.82 -0.03 -6.87
N VAL A 191 0.56 -1.21 -7.41
CA VAL A 191 0.46 -2.45 -6.62
C VAL A 191 1.82 -2.84 -6.02
N ASP A 192 1.83 -3.24 -4.78
CA ASP A 192 2.98 -3.88 -4.13
C ASP A 192 2.96 -5.38 -4.45
N ASN A 193 3.61 -5.79 -5.55
CA ASN A 193 3.64 -7.18 -5.97
C ASN A 193 4.19 -8.09 -4.87
N ASP A 194 5.19 -7.65 -4.11
CA ASP A 194 5.79 -8.45 -3.04
C ASP A 194 4.80 -8.83 -1.94
N LEU A 195 3.91 -7.91 -1.56
CA LEU A 195 2.92 -8.15 -0.52
C LEU A 195 1.64 -8.80 -1.04
N ASN A 196 1.36 -8.75 -2.35
CA ASN A 196 0.18 -9.39 -2.94
C ASN A 196 0.48 -10.80 -3.50
N GLU A 197 1.76 -11.14 -3.72
CA GLU A 197 2.13 -12.50 -4.11
C GLU A 197 1.93 -13.48 -2.95
N THR A 198 0.92 -14.30 -3.05
CA THR A 198 0.79 -15.50 -2.22
C THR A 198 1.59 -16.60 -2.91
N LYS A 199 2.88 -16.72 -2.61
CA LYS A 199 3.64 -17.92 -2.98
C LYS A 199 3.13 -19.06 -2.11
N ILE A 200 2.14 -19.79 -2.60
CA ILE A 200 1.87 -21.14 -2.10
C ILE A 200 3.12 -21.94 -2.44
N PRO A 201 3.83 -22.55 -1.48
CA PRO A 201 4.90 -23.46 -1.79
C PRO A 201 4.31 -24.54 -2.71
N LYS A 202 4.89 -24.73 -3.90
CA LYS A 202 4.56 -25.88 -4.71
C LYS A 202 4.97 -27.10 -3.90
N VAL A 203 3.99 -27.80 -3.34
CA VAL A 203 4.18 -29.16 -2.87
C VAL A 203 4.42 -29.97 -4.15
N THR A 204 5.67 -30.26 -4.43
CA THR A 204 6.03 -31.26 -5.43
C THR A 204 5.61 -32.58 -4.83
N SER A 205 4.46 -33.08 -5.28
CA SER A 205 4.10 -34.49 -5.13
C SER A 205 4.98 -35.27 -6.11
N ASP A 206 6.00 -35.91 -5.62
CA ASP A 206 6.63 -37.07 -6.25
C ASP A 206 5.99 -38.35 -5.70
#